data_fcd4f0c20e7dec27b8590ef8d2c4e236
#
_entry.id   fcd4f0c20e7dec27b8590ef8d2c4e236
#
_cell.length_a   1.000
_cell.length_b   1.000
_cell.length_c   1.000
_cell.angle_alpha   90.00
_cell.angle_beta   90.00
_cell.angle_gamma   90.00
#
_symmetry.space_group_name_H-M   'P 1'
#
loop_
_entity.id
_entity.type
_entity.pdbx_description
1 polymer ?
#
loop_
_entity_poly.entity_id
_entity_poly.type
_entity_poly.pdbx_seq_one_letter_code
_entity_poly.pdbx_strand_id
1 'polypeptide(L)'
;GTVHVIVLCILMVLMLLTTKGYVKPGTIVCAFCGGPIIDFFTWCFKEYINASSGMPVRIISVLVGCAILSLGMSVVINSNVGTGPNDLVAIILSDKLERIEFRWIRMGCDAFFVSLGFILGGTVGVGTISAIFLTGPRVQFWRPKTKVLLQKIRV
;
A
#
# COMPACT_ATOMS: atom_id res chain seq x y z
N GLY A 1 8.50 5.59 10.91
CA GLY A 1 9.40 6.11 9.94
C GLY A 1 10.62 5.29 9.59
N THR A 2 11.68 5.36 10.37
CA THR A 2 13.00 4.81 10.00
C THR A 2 12.98 3.31 9.68
N VAL A 3 12.32 2.49 10.51
CA VAL A 3 12.19 1.05 10.28
C VAL A 3 11.45 0.75 8.97
N HIS A 4 10.41 1.52 8.68
CA HIS A 4 9.65 1.39 7.43
C HIS A 4 10.55 1.65 6.21
N VAL A 5 11.34 2.73 6.23
CA VAL A 5 12.29 3.05 5.14
C VAL A 5 13.32 1.93 4.96
N ILE A 6 13.89 1.41 6.05
CA ILE A 6 14.87 0.31 5.99
C ILE A 6 14.27 -0.92 5.34
N VAL A 7 13.08 -1.34 5.77
CA VAL A 7 12.37 -2.51 5.20
C VAL A 7 12.08 -2.30 3.72
N LEU A 8 11.60 -1.11 3.33
CA LEU A 8 11.33 -0.79 1.93
C LEU A 8 12.62 -0.75 1.08
N CYS A 9 13.73 -0.26 1.63
CA CYS A 9 15.02 -0.29 0.94
C CYS A 9 15.52 -1.72 0.73
N ILE A 10 15.39 -2.59 1.73
CA ILE A 10 15.76 -4.01 1.60
C ILE A 10 14.91 -4.69 0.53
N LEU A 11 13.59 -4.49 0.56
CA LEU A 11 12.69 -5.02 -0.46
C LEU A 11 13.01 -4.49 -1.85
N MET A 12 13.35 -3.21 -1.97
CA MET A 12 13.72 -2.58 -3.24
C MET A 12 15.01 -3.20 -3.81
N VAL A 13 16.04 -3.40 -2.97
CA VAL A 13 17.29 -4.05 -3.38
C VAL A 13 17.03 -5.48 -3.81
N LEU A 14 16.25 -6.24 -3.04
CA LEU A 14 15.87 -7.60 -3.39
C LEU A 14 15.15 -7.66 -4.75
N MET A 15 14.26 -6.71 -5.01
CA MET A 15 13.54 -6.61 -6.28
C MET A 15 14.42 -6.21 -7.45
N LEU A 16 15.36 -5.30 -7.25
CA LEU A 16 16.35 -4.94 -8.28
C LEU A 16 17.18 -6.14 -8.70
N LEU A 17 17.53 -7.01 -7.75
CA LEU A 17 18.31 -8.22 -8.01
C LEU A 17 17.49 -9.31 -8.71
N THR A 18 16.19 -9.43 -8.36
CA THR A 18 15.35 -10.55 -8.80
C THR A 18 14.53 -10.22 -10.05
N THR A 19 14.13 -8.96 -10.26
CA THR A 19 13.16 -8.58 -11.29
C THR A 19 13.54 -7.26 -11.97
N LYS A 20 14.56 -7.33 -12.83
CA LYS A 20 15.01 -6.16 -13.62
C LYS A 20 13.87 -5.70 -14.54
N GLY A 21 13.50 -4.41 -14.46
CA GLY A 21 12.50 -3.78 -15.32
C GLY A 21 11.19 -3.35 -14.63
N TYR A 22 10.87 -3.88 -13.45
CA TYR A 22 9.69 -3.44 -12.70
C TYR A 22 9.98 -2.25 -11.77
N VAL A 23 11.23 -2.09 -11.34
CA VAL A 23 11.64 -0.95 -10.50
C VAL A 23 11.80 0.29 -11.39
N LYS A 24 10.99 1.30 -11.13
CA LYS A 24 10.95 2.57 -11.86
C LYS A 24 11.34 3.72 -10.93
N PRO A 25 11.66 4.91 -11.46
CA PRO A 25 12.01 6.07 -10.64
C PRO A 25 11.00 6.39 -9.54
N GLY A 26 9.70 6.23 -9.82
CA GLY A 26 8.64 6.41 -8.83
C GLY A 26 8.71 5.44 -7.65
N THR A 27 9.23 4.22 -7.83
CA THR A 27 9.44 3.26 -6.74
C THR A 27 10.47 3.79 -5.74
N ILE A 28 11.53 4.42 -6.23
CA ILE A 28 12.58 5.03 -5.39
C ILE A 28 11.99 6.19 -4.59
N VAL A 29 11.23 7.07 -5.25
CA VAL A 29 10.55 8.19 -4.58
C VAL A 29 9.58 7.69 -3.51
N CYS A 30 8.75 6.69 -3.81
CA CYS A 30 7.84 6.10 -2.84
C CYS A 30 8.56 5.48 -1.63
N ALA A 31 9.71 4.82 -1.85
CA ALA A 31 10.47 4.21 -0.77
C ALA A 31 11.05 5.25 0.20
N PHE A 32 11.62 6.35 -0.33
CA PHE A 32 12.23 7.39 0.49
C PHE A 32 11.21 8.37 1.10
N CYS A 33 10.21 8.79 0.32
CA CYS A 33 9.23 9.77 0.77
C CYS A 33 8.12 9.16 1.64
N GLY A 34 7.86 7.86 1.51
CA GLY A 34 6.77 7.19 2.23
C GLY A 34 6.90 7.29 3.76
N GLY A 35 8.10 7.08 4.31
CA GLY A 35 8.37 7.20 5.74
C GLY A 35 8.08 8.59 6.30
N PRO A 36 8.74 9.64 5.81
CA PRO A 36 8.50 11.03 6.25
C PRO A 36 7.05 11.48 6.11
N ILE A 37 6.36 11.09 5.04
CA ILE A 37 4.95 11.40 4.82
C ILE A 37 4.07 10.74 5.89
N ILE A 38 4.31 9.47 6.19
CA ILE A 38 3.59 8.75 7.27
C ILE A 38 3.83 9.42 8.61
N ASP A 39 5.06 9.79 8.93
CA ASP A 39 5.41 10.45 10.19
C ASP A 39 4.73 11.82 10.30
N PHE A 40 4.71 12.61 9.23
CA PHE A 40 4.02 13.90 9.16
C PHE A 40 2.52 13.75 9.43
N PHE A 41 1.84 12.85 8.73
CA PHE A 41 0.41 12.63 8.95
C PHE A 41 0.12 12.04 10.34
N THR A 42 0.97 11.16 10.85
CA THR A 42 0.85 10.62 12.19
C THR A 42 0.95 11.74 13.23
N TRP A 43 1.87 12.67 13.05
CA TRP A 43 2.00 13.84 13.92
C TRP A 43 0.76 14.74 13.85
N CYS A 44 0.25 15.04 12.65
CA CYS A 44 -0.94 15.88 12.46
C CYS A 44 -2.19 15.27 13.10
N PHE A 45 -2.37 13.95 13.01
CA PHE A 45 -3.59 13.29 13.49
C PHE A 45 -3.47 12.71 14.91
N LYS A 46 -2.29 12.80 15.55
CA LYS A 46 -2.04 12.25 16.89
C LYS A 46 -3.02 12.76 17.95
N GLU A 47 -3.44 14.01 17.86
CA GLU A 47 -4.40 14.61 18.81
C GLU A 47 -5.84 14.18 18.57
N TYR A 48 -6.21 13.93 17.31
CA TYR A 48 -7.59 13.60 16.91
C TYR A 48 -7.89 12.09 16.96
N ILE A 49 -6.89 11.26 16.67
CA ILE A 49 -7.03 9.80 16.60
C ILE A 49 -6.12 9.16 17.63
N ASN A 50 -6.54 9.18 18.90
CA ASN A 50 -5.81 8.58 20.02
C ASN A 50 -6.38 7.23 20.42
N ALA A 51 -5.63 6.50 21.28
CA ALA A 51 -6.09 5.25 21.87
C ALA A 51 -7.37 5.44 22.72
N SER A 52 -7.64 6.65 23.22
CA SER A 52 -8.84 7.03 23.96
C SER A 52 -10.03 7.43 23.05
N SER A 53 -9.83 7.56 21.73
CA SER A 53 -10.92 7.86 20.79
C SER A 53 -11.90 6.69 20.76
N GLY A 54 -13.20 7.00 20.77
CA GLY A 54 -14.27 5.98 20.77
C GLY A 54 -14.17 5.03 19.57
N MET A 55 -14.65 3.80 19.74
CA MET A 55 -14.67 2.78 18.68
C MET A 55 -15.23 3.28 17.33
N PRO A 56 -16.34 4.06 17.28
CA PRO A 56 -16.85 4.54 16.00
C PRO A 56 -15.88 5.46 15.25
N VAL A 57 -15.18 6.35 15.94
CA VAL A 57 -14.18 7.23 15.34
C VAL A 57 -13.04 6.43 14.71
N ARG A 58 -12.56 5.40 15.41
CA ARG A 58 -11.50 4.52 14.90
C ARG A 58 -11.93 3.76 13.64
N ILE A 59 -13.14 3.21 13.63
CA ILE A 59 -13.67 2.49 12.47
C ILE A 59 -13.82 3.43 11.27
N ILE A 60 -14.41 4.61 11.46
CA ILE A 60 -14.58 5.60 10.39
C ILE A 60 -13.23 6.04 9.84
N SER A 61 -12.24 6.32 10.71
CA SER A 61 -10.88 6.70 10.30
C SER A 61 -10.21 5.61 9.45
N VAL A 62 -10.34 4.34 9.83
CA VAL A 62 -9.81 3.21 9.05
C VAL A 62 -10.51 3.12 7.68
N LEU A 63 -11.83 3.24 7.64
CA LEU A 63 -12.59 3.17 6.39
C LEU A 63 -12.22 4.31 5.42
N VAL A 64 -12.12 5.53 5.93
CA VAL A 64 -11.73 6.70 5.14
C VAL A 64 -10.27 6.58 4.68
N GLY A 65 -9.37 6.22 5.59
CA GLY A 65 -7.96 6.00 5.27
C GLY A 65 -7.76 4.93 4.19
N CYS A 66 -8.43 3.79 4.30
CA CYS A 66 -8.39 2.73 3.28
C CYS A 66 -8.98 3.19 1.93
N ALA A 67 -9.99 4.06 1.93
CA ALA A 67 -10.54 4.59 0.69
C ALA A 67 -9.55 5.52 -0.03
N ILE A 68 -8.94 6.46 0.70
CA ILE A 68 -7.93 7.38 0.18
C ILE A 68 -6.70 6.61 -0.32
N LEU A 69 -6.21 5.66 0.48
CA LEU A 69 -5.07 4.81 0.13
C LEU A 69 -5.35 4.04 -1.17
N SER A 70 -6.51 3.42 -1.29
CA SER A 70 -6.90 2.62 -2.46
C SER A 70 -7.01 3.46 -3.73
N LEU A 71 -7.53 4.69 -3.61
CA LEU A 71 -7.55 5.66 -4.70
C LEU A 71 -6.14 6.05 -5.15
N GLY A 72 -5.29 6.50 -4.22
CA GLY A 72 -3.92 6.89 -4.49
C GLY A 72 -3.12 5.75 -5.14
N MET A 73 -3.23 4.54 -4.60
CA MET A 73 -2.59 3.34 -5.15
C MET A 73 -3.07 3.04 -6.57
N SER A 74 -4.38 3.14 -6.85
CA SER A 74 -4.93 2.91 -8.19
C SER A 74 -4.40 3.92 -9.22
N VAL A 75 -4.24 5.18 -8.83
CA VAL A 75 -3.64 6.22 -9.67
C VAL A 75 -2.17 5.89 -9.97
N VAL A 76 -1.40 5.57 -8.95
CA VAL A 76 0.03 5.26 -9.08
C VAL A 76 0.26 4.02 -9.94
N ILE A 77 -0.52 2.94 -9.75
CA ILE A 77 -0.43 1.73 -10.58
C ILE A 77 -0.73 2.04 -12.05
N ASN A 78 -1.79 2.81 -12.32
CA ASN A 78 -2.20 3.12 -13.68
C ASN A 78 -1.31 4.18 -14.36
N SER A 79 -0.60 5.01 -13.61
CA SER A 79 0.37 5.98 -14.14
C SER A 79 1.61 5.32 -14.73
N ASN A 80 1.90 4.08 -14.33
CA ASN A 80 3.05 3.30 -14.78
C ASN A 80 4.43 3.96 -14.48
N VAL A 81 4.48 4.89 -13.53
CA VAL A 81 5.70 5.61 -13.12
C VAL A 81 6.52 4.79 -12.11
N GLY A 82 5.88 3.83 -11.45
CA GLY A 82 6.45 3.00 -10.39
C GLY A 82 5.63 3.11 -9.11
N THR A 83 5.50 2.01 -8.42
CA THR A 83 4.75 1.89 -7.15
C THR A 83 5.70 1.61 -6.01
N GLY A 84 5.22 1.72 -4.77
CA GLY A 84 6.01 1.33 -3.60
C GLY A 84 6.47 -0.14 -3.68
N PRO A 85 7.63 -0.48 -3.06
CA PRO A 85 8.18 -1.83 -3.16
C PRO A 85 7.21 -2.93 -2.70
N ASN A 86 6.43 -2.70 -1.64
CA ASN A 86 5.41 -3.65 -1.17
C ASN A 86 4.33 -3.92 -2.23
N ASP A 87 3.89 -2.86 -2.90
CA ASP A 87 2.84 -2.93 -3.92
C ASP A 87 3.37 -3.58 -5.19
N LEU A 88 4.65 -3.37 -5.47
CA LEU A 88 5.35 -3.94 -6.61
C LEU A 88 5.39 -5.47 -6.52
N VAL A 89 5.56 -6.05 -5.32
CA VAL A 89 5.44 -7.51 -5.11
C VAL A 89 4.10 -8.02 -5.60
N ALA A 90 3.02 -7.39 -5.19
CA ALA A 90 1.67 -7.80 -5.59
C ALA A 90 1.43 -7.66 -7.10
N ILE A 91 2.00 -6.62 -7.73
CA ILE A 91 1.91 -6.42 -9.19
C ILE A 91 2.66 -7.50 -9.93
N ILE A 92 3.91 -7.79 -9.56
CA ILE A 92 4.73 -8.85 -10.18
C ILE A 92 4.06 -10.22 -10.05
N LEU A 93 3.53 -10.54 -8.86
CA LEU A 93 2.79 -11.77 -8.66
C LEU A 93 1.53 -11.82 -9.52
N SER A 94 0.82 -10.69 -9.65
CA SER A 94 -0.38 -10.61 -10.49
C SER A 94 -0.06 -10.81 -11.97
N ASP A 95 1.05 -10.28 -12.44
CA ASP A 95 1.48 -10.45 -13.83
C ASP A 95 1.94 -11.88 -14.12
N LYS A 96 2.49 -12.59 -13.12
CA LYS A 96 2.90 -14.00 -13.24
C LYS A 96 1.75 -14.99 -13.04
N LEU A 97 0.77 -14.63 -12.22
CA LEU A 97 -0.38 -15.46 -11.85
C LEU A 97 -1.66 -14.94 -12.53
N GLU A 98 -1.70 -14.98 -13.86
CA GLU A 98 -2.82 -14.45 -14.68
C GLU A 98 -4.20 -15.02 -14.31
N ARG A 99 -4.25 -16.20 -13.66
CA ARG A 99 -5.51 -16.86 -13.25
C ARG A 99 -6.11 -16.32 -11.96
N ILE A 100 -5.33 -15.54 -11.18
CA ILE A 100 -5.75 -15.06 -9.86
C ILE A 100 -6.02 -13.57 -9.94
N GLU A 101 -7.20 -13.14 -9.51
CA GLU A 101 -7.53 -11.71 -9.47
C GLU A 101 -6.59 -10.94 -8.54
N PHE A 102 -6.22 -9.74 -8.95
CA PHE A 102 -5.30 -8.86 -8.22
C PHE A 102 -5.66 -8.69 -6.73
N ARG A 103 -6.96 -8.63 -6.40
CA ARG A 103 -7.42 -8.49 -5.01
C ARG A 103 -6.92 -9.61 -4.09
N TRP A 104 -6.96 -10.86 -4.55
CA TRP A 104 -6.52 -12.01 -3.76
C TRP A 104 -5.01 -12.03 -3.56
N ILE A 105 -4.28 -11.70 -4.61
CA ILE A 105 -2.81 -11.59 -4.56
C ILE A 105 -2.42 -10.49 -3.59
N ARG A 106 -3.07 -9.33 -3.68
CA ARG A 106 -2.84 -8.19 -2.79
C ARG A 106 -3.12 -8.55 -1.33
N MET A 107 -4.28 -9.16 -1.05
CA MET A 107 -4.62 -9.60 0.30
C MET A 107 -3.63 -10.63 0.84
N GLY A 108 -3.17 -11.56 0.00
CA GLY A 108 -2.17 -12.55 0.37
C GLY A 108 -0.81 -11.91 0.71
N CYS A 109 -0.35 -10.95 -0.09
CA CYS A 109 0.88 -10.19 0.19
C CYS A 109 0.78 -9.40 1.49
N ASP A 110 -0.32 -8.68 1.69
CA ASP A 110 -0.55 -7.89 2.90
C ASP A 110 -0.62 -8.80 4.14
N ALA A 111 -1.33 -9.93 4.06
CA ALA A 111 -1.38 -10.94 5.13
C ALA A 111 0.01 -11.53 5.45
N PHE A 112 0.80 -11.82 4.42
CA PHE A 112 2.17 -12.31 4.58
C PHE A 112 3.05 -11.28 5.30
N PHE A 113 3.06 -10.02 4.86
CA PHE A 113 3.84 -8.96 5.50
C PHE A 113 3.39 -8.68 6.94
N VAL A 114 2.09 -8.72 7.21
CA VAL A 114 1.56 -8.54 8.57
C VAL A 114 1.95 -9.71 9.47
N SER A 115 1.86 -10.94 8.96
CA SER A 115 2.29 -12.14 9.71
C SER A 115 3.78 -12.09 10.04
N LEU A 116 4.62 -11.69 9.07
CA LEU A 116 6.05 -11.51 9.28
C LEU A 116 6.33 -10.40 10.31
N GLY A 117 5.62 -9.27 10.20
CA GLY A 117 5.73 -8.17 11.16
C GLY A 117 5.31 -8.58 12.58
N PHE A 118 4.28 -9.41 12.71
CA PHE A 118 3.84 -9.95 13.99
C PHE A 118 4.89 -10.88 14.63
N ILE A 119 5.50 -11.77 13.85
CA ILE A 119 6.59 -12.64 14.32
C ILE A 119 7.79 -11.82 14.80
N LEU A 120 8.05 -10.68 14.16
CA LEU A 120 9.12 -9.75 14.54
C LEU A 120 8.76 -8.83 15.72
N GLY A 121 7.64 -9.09 16.42
CA GLY A 121 7.21 -8.33 17.60
C GLY A 121 6.35 -7.10 17.30
N GLY A 122 5.87 -6.95 16.08
CA GLY A 122 4.92 -5.91 15.71
C GLY A 122 3.53 -6.13 16.30
N THR A 123 2.81 -5.04 16.58
CA THR A 123 1.44 -5.11 17.09
C THR A 123 0.44 -5.19 15.92
N VAL A 124 -0.40 -6.22 15.93
CA VAL A 124 -1.49 -6.37 14.97
C VAL A 124 -2.81 -6.06 15.66
N GLY A 125 -3.53 -5.07 15.13
CA GLY A 125 -4.83 -4.65 15.63
C GLY A 125 -5.96 -4.92 14.65
N VAL A 126 -7.20 -4.72 15.09
CA VAL A 126 -8.41 -4.85 14.25
C VAL A 126 -8.33 -3.97 13.02
N GLY A 127 -7.74 -2.77 13.12
CA GLY A 127 -7.52 -1.87 11.99
C GLY A 127 -6.60 -2.47 10.92
N THR A 128 -5.54 -3.18 11.30
CA THR A 128 -4.62 -3.85 10.38
C THR A 128 -5.33 -4.97 9.62
N ILE A 129 -6.09 -5.80 10.33
CA ILE A 129 -6.88 -6.89 9.72
C ILE A 129 -7.93 -6.30 8.77
N SER A 130 -8.66 -5.27 9.20
CA SER A 130 -9.64 -4.58 8.35
C SER A 130 -8.98 -3.99 7.09
N ALA A 131 -7.78 -3.41 7.20
CA ALA A 131 -7.06 -2.86 6.07
C ALA A 131 -6.71 -3.93 5.02
N ILE A 132 -6.25 -5.12 5.42
CA ILE A 132 -5.95 -6.23 4.51
C ILE A 132 -7.17 -6.57 3.65
N PHE A 133 -8.33 -6.74 4.29
CA PHE A 133 -9.55 -7.14 3.58
C PHE A 133 -10.17 -6.01 2.74
N LEU A 134 -10.03 -4.76 3.17
CA LEU A 134 -10.65 -3.62 2.50
C LEU A 134 -9.81 -3.05 1.35
N THR A 135 -8.49 -3.09 1.45
CA THR A 135 -7.61 -2.45 0.46
C THR A 135 -7.63 -3.17 -0.88
N GLY A 136 -7.52 -4.50 -0.89
CA GLY A 136 -7.51 -5.31 -2.12
C GLY A 136 -8.73 -5.08 -3.02
N PRO A 137 -9.97 -5.33 -2.55
CA PRO A 137 -11.19 -5.12 -3.35
C PRO A 137 -11.38 -3.67 -3.80
N ARG A 138 -11.03 -2.69 -2.95
CA ARG A 138 -11.15 -1.27 -3.30
C ARG A 138 -10.19 -0.84 -4.39
N VAL A 139 -8.93 -1.28 -4.34
CA VAL A 139 -7.97 -1.02 -5.41
C VAL A 139 -8.46 -1.62 -6.72
N GLN A 140 -8.97 -2.85 -6.72
CA GLN A 140 -9.51 -3.48 -7.90
C GLN A 140 -10.72 -2.72 -8.47
N PHE A 141 -11.58 -2.17 -7.62
CA PHE A 141 -12.73 -1.36 -8.03
C PHE A 141 -12.31 -0.01 -8.65
N TRP A 142 -11.27 0.63 -8.11
CA TRP A 142 -10.80 1.94 -8.59
C TRP A 142 -9.89 1.86 -9.81
N ARG A 143 -9.15 0.76 -10.02
CA ARG A 143 -8.23 0.59 -11.16
C ARG A 143 -8.84 0.92 -12.52
N PRO A 144 -10.01 0.39 -12.92
CA PRO A 144 -10.60 0.71 -14.23
C PRO A 144 -11.00 2.19 -14.34
N LYS A 145 -11.53 2.78 -13.26
CA LYS A 145 -11.99 4.18 -13.25
C LYS A 145 -10.81 5.16 -13.37
N THR A 146 -9.75 4.93 -12.60
CA THR A 146 -8.55 5.78 -12.66
C THR A 146 -7.79 5.61 -13.97
N LYS A 147 -7.85 4.43 -14.61
CA LYS A 147 -7.27 4.22 -15.94
C LYS A 147 -7.93 5.12 -16.99
N VAL A 148 -9.26 5.16 -17.01
CA VAL A 148 -10.03 6.04 -17.93
C VAL A 148 -9.73 7.52 -17.64
N LEU A 149 -9.68 7.91 -16.37
CA LEU A 149 -9.36 9.29 -15.98
C LEU A 149 -7.97 9.72 -16.45
N LEU A 150 -6.96 8.89 -16.24
CA LEU A 150 -5.58 9.17 -16.67
C LEU A 150 -5.42 9.21 -18.18
N GLN A 151 -6.14 8.37 -18.92
CA GLN A 151 -6.17 8.43 -20.38
C GLN A 151 -6.75 9.75 -20.89
N LYS A 152 -7.78 10.28 -20.22
CA LYS A 152 -8.40 11.57 -20.56
C LYS A 152 -7.51 12.79 -20.26
N ILE A 153 -6.62 12.68 -19.26
CA ILE A 153 -5.68 13.76 -18.90
C ILE A 153 -4.43 13.74 -19.80
N ARG A 154 -4.10 12.58 -20.36
CA ARG A 154 -2.89 12.38 -21.18
C ARG A 154 -3.08 12.75 -22.66
N VAL A 155 -4.29 13.09 -23.06
CA VAL A 155 -4.65 13.69 -24.36
C VAL A 155 -4.57 15.20 -24.26
#